data_d2eb4493e74ba718a60e0cab9f61c808
#
_entry.id   d2eb4493e74ba718a60e0cab9f61c808
#
_cell.length_a   1.000
_cell.length_b   1.000
_cell.length_c   1.000
_cell.angle_alpha   90.00
_cell.angle_beta   90.00
_cell.angle_gamma   90.00
#
_symmetry.space_group_name_H-M   'P 1'
#
loop_
_entity.id
_entity.type
_entity.pdbx_description
1 polymer ?
#
loop_
_entity_poly.entity_id
_entity_poly.type
_entity_poly.pdbx_seq_one_letter_code
_entity_poly.pdbx_strand_id
1 'polypeptide(L)'
;MGFEILLKGNNMIRLLQGLWVALRISLISVVLSMVLGILLGMLMTSKNKAVQVITRIYLEIVRIMPQLVLLFIVYFGATKAMGINMSAETASIIVFVFWGTAEMADLVRGSLISIPKIQYESSESLGL
;
A
#
# COMPACT_ATOMS: atom_id res chain seq x y z
N MET A 1 24.08 -28.86 -6.57
CA MET A 1 22.67 -28.53 -6.56
C MET A 1 22.44 -27.32 -5.70
N GLY A 2 21.27 -26.68 -5.77
CA GLY A 2 21.03 -25.38 -5.15
C GLY A 2 21.24 -25.28 -3.64
N PHE A 3 21.09 -26.38 -2.92
CA PHE A 3 21.25 -26.38 -1.46
C PHE A 3 22.69 -26.22 -1.00
N GLU A 4 23.63 -26.69 -1.78
CA GLU A 4 25.06 -26.56 -1.45
C GLU A 4 25.50 -25.11 -1.45
N ILE A 5 24.94 -24.28 -2.32
CA ILE A 5 25.23 -22.87 -2.41
C ILE A 5 24.82 -22.14 -1.14
N LEU A 6 23.70 -22.54 -0.53
CA LEU A 6 23.20 -21.95 0.70
C LEU A 6 24.11 -22.24 1.90
N LEU A 7 24.79 -23.39 1.89
CA LEU A 7 25.68 -23.80 2.97
C LEU A 7 27.09 -23.26 2.83
N LYS A 8 27.45 -22.68 1.67
CA LYS A 8 28.79 -22.14 1.42
C LYS A 8 28.93 -20.73 1.92
N GLY A 9 29.93 -20.48 2.78
CA GLY A 9 30.30 -19.16 3.25
C GLY A 9 29.16 -18.44 3.92
N ASN A 10 28.94 -17.17 3.54
CA ASN A 10 27.94 -16.28 4.11
C ASN A 10 26.58 -16.33 3.40
N ASN A 11 26.36 -17.28 2.50
CA ASN A 11 25.15 -17.32 1.69
C ASN A 11 23.89 -17.50 2.53
N MET A 12 23.96 -18.38 3.54
CA MET A 12 22.82 -18.59 4.46
C MET A 12 22.54 -17.32 5.28
N ILE A 13 23.58 -16.65 5.74
CA ILE A 13 23.44 -15.40 6.51
C ILE A 13 22.83 -14.31 5.62
N ARG A 14 23.28 -14.20 4.37
CA ARG A 14 22.71 -13.24 3.42
C ARG A 14 21.24 -13.50 3.14
N LEU A 15 20.86 -14.79 3.01
CA LEU A 15 19.48 -15.18 2.81
C LEU A 15 18.61 -14.78 3.99
N LEU A 16 19.08 -15.03 5.21
CA LEU A 16 18.35 -14.66 6.42
C LEU A 16 18.24 -13.15 6.60
N GLN A 17 19.28 -12.41 6.26
CA GLN A 17 19.26 -10.95 6.28
C GLN A 17 18.26 -10.40 5.26
N GLY A 18 18.24 -10.97 4.05
CA GLY A 18 17.28 -10.58 3.03
C GLY A 18 15.85 -10.86 3.45
N LEU A 19 15.60 -12.01 4.09
CA LEU A 19 14.30 -12.36 4.62
C LEU A 19 13.85 -11.37 5.70
N TRP A 20 14.76 -10.98 6.60
CA TRP A 20 14.48 -9.99 7.64
C TRP A 20 14.10 -8.63 7.03
N VAL A 21 14.86 -8.18 6.04
CA VAL A 21 14.56 -6.91 5.33
C VAL A 21 13.19 -7.00 4.67
N ALA A 22 12.88 -8.11 3.99
CA ALA A 22 11.59 -8.31 3.35
C ALA A 22 10.44 -8.28 4.36
N LEU A 23 10.61 -8.94 5.50
CA LEU A 23 9.60 -8.93 6.57
C LEU A 23 9.40 -7.51 7.13
N ARG A 24 10.48 -6.81 7.38
CA ARG A 24 10.43 -5.43 7.91
C ARG A 24 9.69 -4.51 6.95
N ILE A 25 10.06 -4.53 5.67
CA ILE A 25 9.42 -3.71 4.64
C ILE A 25 7.93 -4.06 4.55
N SER A 26 7.61 -5.35 4.51
CA SER A 26 6.23 -5.82 4.40
C SER A 26 5.38 -5.38 5.59
N LEU A 27 5.87 -5.57 6.81
CA LEU A 27 5.12 -5.23 8.02
C LEU A 27 4.86 -3.71 8.12
N ILE A 28 5.87 -2.91 7.87
CA ILE A 28 5.73 -1.45 7.89
C ILE A 28 4.73 -1.01 6.82
N SER A 29 4.88 -1.54 5.61
CA SER A 29 4.02 -1.19 4.47
C SER A 29 2.58 -1.59 4.71
N VAL A 30 2.33 -2.78 5.24
CA VAL A 30 0.99 -3.29 5.53
C VAL A 30 0.30 -2.42 6.58
N VAL A 31 0.98 -2.14 7.69
CA VAL A 31 0.40 -1.32 8.77
C VAL A 31 0.04 0.08 8.26
N LEU A 32 0.96 0.74 7.56
CA LEU A 32 0.71 2.06 7.00
C LEU A 32 -0.41 2.04 5.95
N SER A 33 -0.41 1.02 5.09
CA SER A 33 -1.45 0.86 4.07
C SER A 33 -2.83 0.63 4.68
N MET A 34 -2.90 -0.14 5.75
CA MET A 34 -4.17 -0.38 6.45
C MET A 34 -4.72 0.91 7.03
N VAL A 35 -3.89 1.66 7.76
CA VAL A 35 -4.32 2.92 8.39
C VAL A 35 -4.75 3.92 7.32
N LEU A 36 -3.88 4.19 6.36
CA LEU A 36 -4.15 5.17 5.31
C LEU A 36 -5.28 4.72 4.38
N GLY A 37 -5.34 3.43 4.08
CA GLY A 37 -6.38 2.86 3.23
C GLY A 37 -7.75 2.90 3.87
N ILE A 38 -7.85 2.63 5.17
CA ILE A 38 -9.12 2.73 5.89
C ILE A 38 -9.61 4.19 5.86
N LEU A 39 -8.73 5.14 6.17
CA LEU A 39 -9.07 6.56 6.14
C LEU A 39 -9.50 7.01 4.75
N LEU A 40 -8.74 6.62 3.73
CA LEU A 40 -9.06 6.97 2.34
C LEU A 40 -10.35 6.31 1.87
N GLY A 41 -10.56 5.05 2.21
CA GLY A 41 -11.77 4.31 1.87
C GLY A 41 -13.03 4.94 2.47
N MET A 42 -12.94 5.40 3.70
CA MET A 42 -14.02 6.13 4.34
C MET A 42 -14.28 7.46 3.64
N LEU A 43 -13.20 8.16 3.27
CA LEU A 43 -13.31 9.42 2.53
C LEU A 43 -13.95 9.24 1.15
N MET A 44 -13.70 8.10 0.50
CA MET A 44 -14.27 7.78 -0.81
C MET A 44 -15.78 7.55 -0.78
N THR A 45 -16.36 7.29 0.38
CA THR A 45 -17.81 7.20 0.54
C THR A 45 -18.47 8.56 0.67
N SER A 46 -17.70 9.63 0.74
CA SER A 46 -18.21 11.00 0.80
C SER A 46 -19.04 11.34 -0.44
N LYS A 47 -20.03 12.20 -0.28
CA LYS A 47 -20.88 12.69 -1.38
C LYS A 47 -20.20 13.77 -2.20
N ASN A 48 -19.04 14.26 -1.78
CA ASN A 48 -18.30 15.29 -2.48
C ASN A 48 -17.73 14.73 -3.79
N LYS A 49 -18.16 15.29 -4.93
CA LYS A 49 -17.74 14.84 -6.25
C LYS A 49 -16.25 15.01 -6.51
N ALA A 50 -15.65 16.09 -5.99
CA ALA A 50 -14.22 16.33 -6.14
C ALA A 50 -13.40 15.23 -5.48
N VAL A 51 -13.77 14.83 -4.27
CA VAL A 51 -13.14 13.73 -3.54
C VAL A 51 -13.28 12.42 -4.31
N GLN A 52 -14.47 12.12 -4.82
CA GLN A 52 -14.73 10.91 -5.59
C GLN A 52 -13.87 10.85 -6.86
N VAL A 53 -13.76 11.95 -7.60
CA VAL A 53 -12.99 12.01 -8.84
C VAL A 53 -11.50 11.85 -8.55
N ILE A 54 -10.98 12.58 -7.58
CA ILE A 54 -9.54 12.55 -7.24
C ILE A 54 -9.13 11.16 -6.77
N THR A 55 -9.91 10.55 -5.89
CA THR A 55 -9.60 9.21 -5.38
C THR A 55 -9.72 8.14 -6.46
N ARG A 56 -10.68 8.28 -7.37
CA ARG A 56 -10.83 7.36 -8.50
C ARG A 56 -9.63 7.45 -9.45
N ILE A 57 -9.15 8.65 -9.73
CA ILE A 57 -7.96 8.86 -10.56
C ILE A 57 -6.75 8.18 -9.91
N TYR A 58 -6.57 8.35 -8.61
CA TYR A 58 -5.50 7.69 -7.86
C TYR A 58 -5.56 6.17 -8.00
N LEU A 59 -6.75 5.57 -7.80
CA LEU A 59 -6.92 4.13 -7.91
C LEU A 59 -6.61 3.62 -9.32
N GLU A 60 -7.05 4.33 -10.34
CA GLU A 60 -6.79 3.94 -11.73
C GLU A 60 -5.30 4.03 -12.08
N ILE A 61 -4.61 5.07 -11.62
CA ILE A 61 -3.16 5.20 -11.83
C ILE A 61 -2.42 4.03 -11.19
N VAL A 62 -2.78 3.67 -9.97
CA VAL A 62 -2.15 2.56 -9.25
C VAL A 62 -2.36 1.24 -9.99
N ARG A 63 -3.56 1.01 -10.51
CA ARG A 63 -3.89 -0.25 -11.22
C ARG A 63 -3.17 -0.37 -12.55
N ILE A 64 -2.97 0.74 -13.24
CA ILE A 64 -2.31 0.75 -14.54
C ILE A 64 -0.80 0.60 -14.40
N MET A 65 -0.22 1.17 -13.34
CA MET A 65 1.23 1.27 -13.19
C MET A 65 1.81 0.00 -12.55
N PRO A 66 2.74 -0.70 -13.22
CA PRO A 66 3.45 -1.81 -12.59
C PRO A 66 4.26 -1.35 -11.39
N GLN A 67 4.26 -2.14 -10.32
CA GLN A 67 4.96 -1.79 -9.09
C GLN A 67 6.46 -1.57 -9.30
N LEU A 68 7.09 -2.37 -10.14
CA LEU A 68 8.52 -2.25 -10.43
C LEU A 68 8.84 -0.93 -11.11
N VAL A 69 8.00 -0.53 -12.08
CA VAL A 69 8.15 0.77 -12.76
C VAL A 69 8.00 1.91 -11.78
N LEU A 70 7.00 1.84 -10.89
CA LEU A 70 6.79 2.85 -9.86
C LEU A 70 7.99 2.94 -8.91
N LEU A 71 8.55 1.79 -8.54
CA LEU A 71 9.74 1.73 -7.70
C LEU A 71 10.92 2.45 -8.34
N PHE A 72 11.18 2.21 -9.62
CA PHE A 72 12.23 2.90 -10.35
C PHE A 72 11.99 4.40 -10.45
N ILE A 73 10.76 4.81 -10.72
CA ILE A 73 10.41 6.23 -10.80
C ILE A 73 10.65 6.91 -9.45
N VAL A 74 10.20 6.33 -8.35
CA VAL A 74 10.37 6.91 -7.01
C VAL A 74 11.85 6.94 -6.62
N TYR A 75 12.54 5.82 -6.75
CA TYR A 75 13.94 5.71 -6.33
C TYR A 75 14.86 6.61 -7.14
N PHE A 76 14.82 6.49 -8.45
CA PHE A 76 15.70 7.27 -9.33
C PHE A 76 15.21 8.71 -9.50
N GLY A 77 13.92 8.93 -9.51
CA GLY A 77 13.34 10.27 -9.58
C GLY A 77 13.70 11.13 -8.38
N ALA A 78 13.60 10.57 -7.18
CA ALA A 78 13.98 11.29 -5.97
C ALA A 78 15.48 11.61 -5.96
N THR A 79 16.32 10.67 -6.37
CA THR A 79 17.77 10.83 -6.35
C THR A 79 18.24 11.84 -7.41
N LYS A 80 17.76 11.71 -8.65
CA LYS A 80 18.26 12.52 -9.77
C LYS A 80 17.55 13.85 -9.92
N ALA A 81 16.24 13.88 -9.77
CA ALA A 81 15.46 15.08 -10.03
C ALA A 81 15.38 16.01 -8.82
N MET A 82 15.29 15.44 -7.62
CA MET A 82 15.11 16.22 -6.39
C MET A 82 16.35 16.27 -5.52
N GLY A 83 17.40 15.54 -5.87
CA GLY A 83 18.64 15.49 -5.09
C GLY A 83 18.49 14.84 -3.72
N ILE A 84 17.44 14.07 -3.51
CA ILE A 84 17.18 13.40 -2.25
C ILE A 84 17.88 12.04 -2.24
N ASN A 85 18.73 11.81 -1.24
CA ASN A 85 19.35 10.51 -1.02
C ASN A 85 18.35 9.59 -0.31
N MET A 86 17.67 8.77 -1.10
CA MET A 86 16.67 7.82 -0.60
C MET A 86 17.24 6.41 -0.66
N SER A 87 17.13 5.66 0.44
CA SER A 87 17.53 4.26 0.43
C SER A 87 16.52 3.43 -0.37
N ALA A 88 16.98 2.30 -0.89
CA ALA A 88 16.09 1.38 -1.62
C ALA A 88 14.96 0.86 -0.73
N GLU A 89 15.25 0.65 0.55
CA GLU A 89 14.23 0.23 1.53
C GLU A 89 13.13 1.29 1.68
N THR A 90 13.51 2.55 1.85
CA THR A 90 12.54 3.66 1.95
C THR A 90 11.71 3.79 0.68
N ALA A 91 12.33 3.70 -0.49
CA ALA A 91 11.63 3.75 -1.77
C ALA A 91 10.63 2.60 -1.88
N SER A 92 11.03 1.39 -1.47
CA SER A 92 10.16 0.22 -1.48
C SER A 92 8.94 0.41 -0.57
N ILE A 93 9.14 0.93 0.64
CA ILE A 93 8.05 1.21 1.58
C ILE A 93 7.09 2.23 0.97
N ILE A 94 7.59 3.30 0.39
CA ILE A 94 6.76 4.33 -0.25
C ILE A 94 5.90 3.71 -1.35
N VAL A 95 6.49 2.91 -2.22
CA VAL A 95 5.78 2.27 -3.33
C VAL A 95 4.71 1.29 -2.82
N PHE A 96 5.06 0.43 -1.88
CA PHE A 96 4.11 -0.54 -1.34
C PHE A 96 2.99 0.13 -0.55
N VAL A 97 3.28 1.20 0.18
CA VAL A 97 2.25 1.98 0.87
C VAL A 97 1.33 2.68 -0.14
N PHE A 98 1.89 3.27 -1.17
CA PHE A 98 1.12 3.91 -2.24
C PHE A 98 0.15 2.92 -2.90
N TRP A 99 0.65 1.75 -3.25
CA TRP A 99 -0.14 0.69 -3.86
C TRP A 99 -1.12 0.06 -2.87
N GLY A 100 -0.64 -0.29 -1.67
CA GLY A 100 -1.45 -0.94 -0.64
C GLY A 100 -2.57 -0.06 -0.12
N THR A 101 -2.34 1.24 0.01
CA THR A 101 -3.36 2.21 0.40
C THR A 101 -4.51 2.22 -0.61
N ALA A 102 -4.20 2.20 -1.90
CA ALA A 102 -5.21 2.15 -2.96
C ALA A 102 -6.06 0.88 -2.87
N GLU A 103 -5.42 -0.28 -2.73
CA GLU A 103 -6.11 -1.56 -2.63
C GLU A 103 -6.97 -1.65 -1.37
N MET A 104 -6.43 -1.21 -0.24
CA MET A 104 -7.17 -1.20 1.03
C MET A 104 -8.35 -0.23 0.98
N ALA A 105 -8.16 0.95 0.42
CA ALA A 105 -9.22 1.95 0.27
C ALA A 105 -10.37 1.42 -0.57
N ASP A 106 -10.06 0.74 -1.68
CA ASP A 106 -11.08 0.15 -2.55
C ASP A 106 -11.86 -0.95 -1.82
N LEU A 107 -11.15 -1.79 -1.06
CA LEU A 107 -11.76 -2.83 -0.24
C LEU A 107 -12.71 -2.24 0.81
N VAL A 108 -12.26 -1.22 1.54
CA VAL A 108 -13.06 -0.55 2.58
C VAL A 108 -14.29 0.11 1.97
N ARG A 109 -14.10 0.84 0.87
CA ARG A 109 -15.20 1.48 0.15
C ARG A 109 -16.24 0.46 -0.28
N GLY A 110 -15.78 -0.63 -0.92
CA GLY A 110 -16.67 -1.71 -1.38
C GLY A 110 -17.44 -2.34 -0.21
N SER A 111 -16.76 -2.56 0.90
CA SER A 111 -17.39 -3.13 2.11
C SER A 111 -18.45 -2.20 2.69
N LEU A 112 -18.17 -0.90 2.77
CA LEU A 112 -19.10 0.08 3.31
C LEU A 112 -20.32 0.26 2.40
N ILE A 113 -20.13 0.28 1.09
CA ILE A 113 -21.23 0.41 0.12
C ILE A 113 -22.13 -0.81 0.14
N SER A 114 -21.58 -2.00 0.39
CA SER A 114 -22.34 -3.25 0.40
C SER A 114 -23.21 -3.44 1.64
N ILE A 115 -23.04 -2.61 2.68
CA ILE A 115 -23.90 -2.67 3.87
C ILE A 115 -25.32 -2.21 3.50
N PRO A 116 -26.36 -3.07 3.70
CA PRO A 116 -27.72 -2.68 3.38
C PRO A 116 -28.18 -1.47 4.18
N LYS A 117 -28.94 -0.59 3.54
CA LYS A 117 -29.49 0.63 4.18
C LYS A 117 -30.25 0.32 5.46
N ILE A 118 -30.94 -0.82 5.51
CA ILE A 118 -31.70 -1.23 6.70
C ILE A 118 -30.81 -1.41 7.93
N GLN A 119 -29.54 -1.75 7.75
CA GLN A 119 -28.59 -1.87 8.86
C GLN A 119 -28.32 -0.51 9.51
N TYR A 120 -28.19 0.54 8.70
CA TYR A 120 -28.04 1.90 9.21
C TYR A 120 -29.28 2.36 9.95
N GLU A 121 -30.46 2.09 9.40
CA GLU A 121 -31.75 2.45 10.02
C GLU A 121 -31.91 1.71 11.35
N SER A 122 -31.60 0.43 11.40
CA SER A 122 -31.64 -0.37 12.64
C SER A 122 -30.67 0.17 13.69
N SER A 123 -29.50 0.54 13.29
CA SER A 123 -28.46 1.12 14.15
C SER A 123 -28.94 2.45 14.73
N GLU A 124 -29.50 3.33 13.92
CA GLU A 124 -30.01 4.62 14.34
C GLU A 124 -31.19 4.46 15.31
N SER A 125 -32.07 3.49 15.08
CA SER A 125 -33.21 3.24 15.98
C SER A 125 -32.77 2.78 17.36
N LEU A 126 -31.59 2.18 17.48
CA LEU A 126 -30.99 1.76 18.74
C LEU A 126 -30.10 2.83 19.36
N GLY A 127 -29.94 4.00 18.73
CA GLY A 127 -29.10 5.06 19.22
C GLY A 127 -27.60 4.84 18.98
N LEU A 128 -27.25 3.95 18.09
CA LEU A 128 -25.85 3.63 17.75
C LEU A 128 -25.30 4.42 16.51
#